data_20acd869bcebb3eae7f3c1da2be1ce0b
#
_entry.id   20acd869bcebb3eae7f3c1da2be1ce0b
#
_cell.length_a   1.000
_cell.length_b   1.000
_cell.length_c   1.000
_cell.angle_alpha   90.00
_cell.angle_beta   90.00
_cell.angle_gamma   90.00
#
_symmetry.space_group_name_H-M   'P 1'
#
loop_
_entity.id
_entity.type
_entity.pdbx_description
1 polymer ?
#
loop_
_entity_poly.entity_id
_entity_poly.type
_entity_poly.pdbx_seq_one_letter_code
_entity_poly.pdbx_strand_id
1 'polypeptide(L)'
;NPEKKIVYEFVPQAFLKAYTGAWKNQDEPFFLIIEEINRGNCAQIFGDLFQLLDRNDETGLSDYPISPDEDIQKFLLTDKKYGFAALTDAQKAAIPIEVQSGELMILPKNLHIWATMNTSDQSLFPIDSAFKRRWDWQYMPISDGKKGWQIAVNGKCYDWWQFLQKMNDKIGSTTNSEDKKLGYFFCKAKNGIIDAETFVGKVVFYIWNDVFKDFAEEAGDLFKDIEGILTFNKFYTIGVDRKAKVVEEKVERLLQNLGVDEIGEYDNVVEEVIDDTESASRRVLNVEFEDETIAIKRFPQYLQVLQKIGLDKAEAVASEKQVDVLGCALVSKNKEETIEESQYSYVEVDGYFVVKGIKGKVMMNFLPLISDKYSLNLKIAYK
;
A
#
# COMPACT_ATOMS: atom_id res chain seq x y z
N ASN A 1 37.29 -16.67 31.07
CA ASN A 1 36.18 -15.96 30.49
C ASN A 1 36.73 -15.00 29.44
N PRO A 2 36.44 -15.12 28.16
CA PRO A 2 36.78 -14.07 27.22
C PRO A 2 36.03 -12.80 27.61
N GLU A 3 36.74 -11.74 27.87
CA GLU A 3 36.17 -10.41 28.14
C GLU A 3 35.26 -10.04 26.96
N LYS A 4 33.94 -9.95 27.19
CA LYS A 4 33.02 -9.40 26.21
C LYS A 4 33.30 -7.93 26.03
N LYS A 5 33.99 -7.57 24.94
CA LYS A 5 34.17 -6.17 24.56
C LYS A 5 32.98 -5.70 23.74
N ILE A 6 32.46 -4.53 24.08
CA ILE A 6 31.43 -3.86 23.26
C ILE A 6 32.20 -3.32 22.03
N VAL A 7 31.78 -3.76 20.85
CA VAL A 7 32.31 -3.29 19.58
C VAL A 7 31.22 -2.44 18.92
N TYR A 8 31.60 -1.22 18.56
CA TYR A 8 30.72 -0.33 17.76
C TYR A 8 31.08 -0.51 16.30
N GLU A 9 30.09 -0.78 15.47
CA GLU A 9 30.24 -0.92 14.03
C GLU A 9 29.45 0.17 13.32
N PHE A 10 30.08 0.84 12.35
CA PHE A 10 29.41 1.82 11.51
C PHE A 10 28.54 1.11 10.47
N VAL A 11 27.24 1.39 10.47
CA VAL A 11 26.27 0.80 9.53
C VAL A 11 25.70 1.90 8.62
N PRO A 12 26.02 1.89 7.31
CA PRO A 12 25.52 2.90 6.38
C PRO A 12 24.01 2.81 6.25
N GLN A 13 23.35 3.95 6.43
CA GLN A 13 21.90 4.09 6.29
C GLN A 13 21.51 4.44 4.85
N ALA A 14 20.20 4.59 4.60
CA ALA A 14 19.62 4.79 3.26
C ALA A 14 20.26 5.95 2.50
N PHE A 15 20.53 7.08 3.16
CA PHE A 15 21.16 8.25 2.54
C PHE A 15 22.56 7.92 1.98
N LEU A 16 23.45 7.33 2.77
CA LEU A 16 24.80 7.01 2.31
C LEU A 16 24.79 5.96 1.18
N LYS A 17 23.88 5.00 1.23
CA LYS A 17 23.74 4.00 0.16
C LYS A 17 23.24 4.64 -1.14
N ALA A 18 22.27 5.54 -1.07
CA ALA A 18 21.78 6.28 -2.22
C ALA A 18 22.86 7.23 -2.78
N TYR A 19 23.57 7.95 -1.90
CA TYR A 19 24.65 8.85 -2.22
C TYR A 19 25.79 8.17 -3.01
N THR A 20 26.33 7.10 -2.45
CA THR A 20 27.41 6.37 -3.10
C THR A 20 26.97 5.61 -4.34
N GLY A 21 25.72 5.09 -4.34
CA GLY A 21 25.12 4.46 -5.51
C GLY A 21 25.00 5.43 -6.68
N ALA A 22 24.52 6.65 -6.43
CA ALA A 22 24.38 7.69 -7.42
C ALA A 22 25.74 8.11 -8.02
N TRP A 23 26.75 8.30 -7.19
CA TRP A 23 28.10 8.59 -7.66
C TRP A 23 28.72 7.47 -8.52
N LYS A 24 28.44 6.21 -8.18
CA LYS A 24 28.94 5.05 -8.94
C LYS A 24 28.27 4.84 -10.29
N ASN A 25 27.02 5.32 -10.43
CA ASN A 25 26.18 5.08 -11.62
C ASN A 25 25.56 6.41 -12.08
N GLN A 26 26.39 7.34 -12.56
CA GLN A 26 25.98 8.72 -12.86
C GLN A 26 24.99 8.84 -14.03
N ASP A 27 24.88 7.82 -14.88
CA ASP A 27 23.95 7.77 -16.00
C ASP A 27 22.54 7.30 -15.59
N GLU A 28 22.35 6.81 -14.36
CA GLU A 28 21.09 6.33 -13.85
C GLU A 28 20.54 7.26 -12.75
N PRO A 29 19.23 7.53 -12.73
CA PRO A 29 18.62 8.32 -11.66
C PRO A 29 18.52 7.50 -10.36
N PHE A 30 18.89 8.10 -9.25
CA PHE A 30 18.73 7.57 -7.90
C PHE A 30 17.69 8.39 -7.13
N PHE A 31 16.82 7.71 -6.38
CA PHE A 31 15.77 8.35 -5.60
C PHE A 31 15.91 7.96 -4.13
N LEU A 32 16.05 8.95 -3.27
CA LEU A 32 15.88 8.79 -1.82
C LEU A 32 14.49 9.30 -1.44
N ILE A 33 13.65 8.40 -0.95
CA ILE A 33 12.29 8.74 -0.52
C ILE A 33 12.26 8.85 1.00
N ILE A 34 11.79 9.98 1.51
CA ILE A 34 11.64 10.27 2.93
C ILE A 34 10.15 10.45 3.22
N GLU A 35 9.55 9.47 3.86
CA GLU A 35 8.14 9.58 4.25
C GLU A 35 8.01 10.37 5.55
N GLU A 36 7.01 11.27 5.59
CA GLU A 36 6.65 12.06 6.77
C GLU A 36 7.84 12.83 7.37
N ILE A 37 8.51 13.61 6.54
CA ILE A 37 9.74 14.33 6.90
C ILE A 37 9.60 15.22 8.15
N ASN A 38 8.39 15.71 8.44
CA ASN A 38 8.07 16.55 9.58
C ASN A 38 7.77 15.78 10.88
N ARG A 39 7.85 14.44 10.89
CA ARG A 39 7.78 13.65 12.14
C ARG A 39 9.01 13.78 13.02
N GLY A 40 10.09 14.30 12.49
CA GLY A 40 11.30 14.58 13.24
C GLY A 40 11.77 16.01 13.07
N ASN A 41 12.66 16.44 13.96
CA ASN A 41 13.29 17.75 13.81
C ASN A 41 14.24 17.72 12.60
N CYS A 42 13.83 18.33 11.49
CA CYS A 42 14.61 18.33 10.24
C CYS A 42 16.01 18.89 10.43
N ALA A 43 16.17 19.96 11.21
CA ALA A 43 17.47 20.55 11.46
C ALA A 43 18.42 19.61 12.20
N GLN A 44 17.92 18.79 13.13
CA GLN A 44 18.70 17.80 13.84
C GLN A 44 19.00 16.56 12.99
N ILE A 45 18.02 16.11 12.18
CA ILE A 45 18.16 14.90 11.35
C ILE A 45 19.14 15.14 10.21
N PHE A 46 18.99 16.28 9.53
CA PHE A 46 19.85 16.60 8.40
C PHE A 46 21.21 17.16 8.83
N GLY A 47 21.27 17.92 9.94
CA GLY A 47 22.49 18.56 10.38
C GLY A 47 23.16 19.31 9.23
N ASP A 48 24.48 19.06 9.03
CA ASP A 48 25.25 19.68 7.96
C ASP A 48 24.83 19.23 6.55
N LEU A 49 24.19 18.05 6.40
CA LEU A 49 23.65 17.56 5.12
C LEU A 49 22.64 18.54 4.51
N PHE A 50 22.05 19.39 5.35
CA PHE A 50 21.12 20.43 4.93
C PHE A 50 21.69 21.38 3.87
N GLN A 51 22.98 21.72 3.96
CA GLN A 51 23.66 22.59 3.00
C GLN A 51 23.77 21.94 1.62
N LEU A 52 23.88 20.62 1.57
CA LEU A 52 23.98 19.87 0.32
C LEU A 52 22.73 19.98 -0.57
N LEU A 53 21.58 20.37 0.00
CA LEU A 53 20.32 20.53 -0.74
C LEU A 53 20.30 21.78 -1.62
N ASP A 54 21.19 22.77 -1.36
CA ASP A 54 21.36 23.91 -2.26
C ASP A 54 22.12 23.43 -3.51
N ARG A 55 21.42 23.37 -4.64
CA ARG A 55 21.92 22.85 -5.91
C ARG A 55 22.30 23.96 -6.86
N ASN A 56 23.36 23.76 -7.58
CA ASN A 56 23.76 24.61 -8.70
C ASN A 56 22.89 24.35 -9.92
N ASP A 57 22.26 25.37 -10.47
CA ASP A 57 21.33 25.25 -11.60
C ASP A 57 22.00 24.74 -12.89
N GLU A 58 23.30 24.98 -13.07
CA GLU A 58 24.02 24.59 -14.30
C GLU A 58 24.55 23.14 -14.19
N THR A 59 25.10 22.78 -13.04
CA THR A 59 25.75 21.47 -12.85
C THR A 59 24.87 20.41 -12.21
N GLY A 60 23.85 20.82 -11.45
CA GLY A 60 23.02 19.97 -10.63
C GLY A 60 23.71 19.40 -9.39
N LEU A 61 24.96 19.81 -9.12
CA LEU A 61 25.72 19.43 -7.93
C LEU A 61 25.37 20.35 -6.76
N SER A 62 25.72 19.96 -5.53
CA SER A 62 25.61 20.87 -4.37
C SER A 62 26.54 22.07 -4.51
N ASP A 63 26.02 23.27 -4.25
CA ASP A 63 26.84 24.50 -4.23
C ASP A 63 27.74 24.59 -2.99
N TYR A 64 27.29 24.00 -1.89
CA TYR A 64 28.02 24.05 -0.62
C TYR A 64 28.43 22.65 -0.19
N PRO A 65 29.68 22.22 -0.48
CA PRO A 65 30.17 20.93 0.00
C PRO A 65 30.33 20.94 1.52
N ILE A 66 30.25 19.75 2.11
CA ILE A 66 30.55 19.55 3.54
C ILE A 66 31.69 18.58 3.72
N SER A 67 32.42 18.68 4.85
CA SER A 67 33.41 17.68 5.26
C SER A 67 32.70 16.62 6.11
N PRO A 68 32.72 15.34 5.70
CA PRO A 68 32.15 14.27 6.52
C PRO A 68 32.97 14.02 7.78
N ASP A 69 32.37 13.41 8.79
CA ASP A 69 33.07 12.94 9.96
C ASP A 69 34.04 11.77 9.64
N GLU A 70 34.89 11.42 10.58
CA GLU A 70 35.90 10.36 10.41
C GLU A 70 35.31 8.99 10.11
N ASP A 71 34.15 8.67 10.68
CA ASP A 71 33.48 7.39 10.48
C ASP A 71 32.91 7.28 9.06
N ILE A 72 32.28 8.35 8.56
CA ILE A 72 31.78 8.44 7.18
C ILE A 72 32.95 8.41 6.20
N GLN A 73 34.01 9.18 6.45
CA GLN A 73 35.21 9.20 5.61
C GLN A 73 35.84 7.80 5.51
N LYS A 74 36.02 7.15 6.64
CA LYS A 74 36.55 5.78 6.71
C LYS A 74 35.63 4.80 5.94
N PHE A 75 34.33 4.91 6.10
CA PHE A 75 33.38 4.09 5.35
C PHE A 75 33.51 4.32 3.84
N LEU A 76 33.56 5.55 3.38
CA LEU A 76 33.73 5.87 1.96
C LEU A 76 34.98 5.25 1.38
N LEU A 77 36.09 5.32 2.10
CA LEU A 77 37.41 4.83 1.67
C LEU A 77 37.56 3.30 1.74
N THR A 78 36.92 2.63 2.70
CA THR A 78 37.25 1.22 3.01
C THR A 78 36.13 0.23 2.65
N ASP A 79 34.88 0.65 2.59
CA ASP A 79 33.79 -0.27 2.27
C ASP A 79 33.74 -0.58 0.76
N LYS A 80 33.86 -1.88 0.44
CA LYS A 80 33.88 -2.35 -0.95
C LYS A 80 32.48 -2.45 -1.58
N LYS A 81 31.46 -2.60 -0.76
CA LYS A 81 30.09 -2.81 -1.26
C LYS A 81 29.39 -1.47 -1.51
N TYR A 82 29.36 -0.64 -0.52
CA TYR A 82 28.65 0.63 -0.56
C TYR A 82 29.58 1.86 -0.65
N GLY A 83 30.79 1.81 -0.11
CA GLY A 83 31.80 2.87 -0.20
C GLY A 83 32.48 2.95 -1.58
N PHE A 84 33.57 3.66 -1.64
CA PHE A 84 34.35 3.91 -2.87
C PHE A 84 35.62 3.03 -2.97
N ALA A 85 35.82 2.08 -2.06
CA ALA A 85 37.04 1.24 -2.04
C ALA A 85 37.24 0.37 -3.29
N ALA A 86 36.17 0.07 -4.05
CA ALA A 86 36.19 -0.80 -5.23
C ALA A 86 35.68 -0.10 -6.51
N LEU A 87 36.01 1.20 -6.67
CA LEU A 87 35.66 1.93 -7.90
C LEU A 87 36.49 1.41 -9.10
N THR A 88 35.80 1.29 -10.25
CA THR A 88 36.46 1.07 -11.54
C THR A 88 37.19 2.34 -11.99
N ASP A 89 38.11 2.21 -12.94
CA ASP A 89 38.84 3.39 -13.46
C ASP A 89 37.89 4.39 -14.14
N ALA A 90 36.83 3.92 -14.80
CA ALA A 90 35.80 4.78 -15.39
C ALA A 90 35.06 5.58 -14.30
N GLN A 91 34.68 4.94 -13.19
CA GLN A 91 34.03 5.59 -12.06
C GLN A 91 34.95 6.60 -11.39
N LYS A 92 36.22 6.26 -11.21
CA LYS A 92 37.26 7.19 -10.66
C LYS A 92 37.40 8.42 -11.54
N ALA A 93 37.39 8.26 -12.86
CA ALA A 93 37.50 9.40 -13.77
C ALA A 93 36.28 10.35 -13.72
N ALA A 94 35.10 9.84 -13.35
CA ALA A 94 33.84 10.58 -13.32
C ALA A 94 33.55 11.25 -11.96
N ILE A 95 34.16 10.80 -10.86
CA ILE A 95 33.91 11.31 -9.50
C ILE A 95 35.02 12.30 -9.12
N PRO A 96 34.72 13.50 -8.57
CA PRO A 96 35.75 14.41 -8.08
C PRO A 96 36.68 13.75 -7.05
N ILE A 97 37.98 14.06 -7.09
CA ILE A 97 38.97 13.39 -6.25
C ILE A 97 38.70 13.60 -4.76
N GLU A 98 38.22 14.78 -4.37
CA GLU A 98 37.90 15.13 -2.99
C GLU A 98 36.68 14.34 -2.47
N VAL A 99 35.76 13.95 -3.38
CA VAL A 99 34.63 13.08 -3.06
C VAL A 99 35.10 11.63 -2.92
N GLN A 100 36.01 11.18 -3.80
CA GLN A 100 36.56 9.83 -3.72
C GLN A 100 37.40 9.62 -2.44
N SER A 101 38.17 10.64 -2.04
CA SER A 101 38.98 10.63 -0.81
C SER A 101 38.14 10.79 0.46
N GLY A 102 36.83 11.11 0.32
CA GLY A 102 35.99 11.41 1.45
C GLY A 102 36.32 12.71 2.17
N GLU A 103 37.14 13.59 1.57
CA GLU A 103 37.40 14.92 2.12
C GLU A 103 36.17 15.83 2.03
N LEU A 104 35.43 15.69 0.96
CA LEU A 104 34.21 16.45 0.72
C LEU A 104 33.01 15.53 0.35
N MET A 105 31.84 15.93 0.78
CA MET A 105 30.58 15.42 0.28
C MET A 105 29.85 16.47 -0.55
N ILE A 106 29.44 16.07 -1.73
CA ILE A 106 28.67 16.88 -2.70
C ILE A 106 27.59 15.96 -3.27
N LEU A 107 26.34 16.36 -3.29
CA LEU A 107 25.30 15.52 -3.90
C LEU A 107 25.46 15.50 -5.43
N PRO A 108 25.49 14.31 -6.06
CA PRO A 108 25.56 14.20 -7.51
C PRO A 108 24.23 14.59 -8.16
N LYS A 109 24.29 15.04 -9.42
CA LYS A 109 23.12 15.53 -10.17
C LYS A 109 21.97 14.53 -10.32
N ASN A 110 22.31 13.25 -10.34
CA ASN A 110 21.37 12.13 -10.53
C ASN A 110 20.76 11.60 -9.22
N LEU A 111 21.09 12.17 -8.04
CA LEU A 111 20.44 11.84 -6.78
C LEU A 111 19.27 12.78 -6.53
N HIS A 112 18.07 12.26 -6.64
CA HIS A 112 16.82 12.96 -6.35
C HIS A 112 16.35 12.61 -4.94
N ILE A 113 16.01 13.62 -4.15
CA ILE A 113 15.46 13.43 -2.81
C ILE A 113 14.00 13.85 -2.84
N TRP A 114 13.11 12.92 -2.57
CA TRP A 114 11.67 13.16 -2.48
C TRP A 114 11.24 13.01 -1.03
N ALA A 115 10.40 13.92 -0.58
CA ALA A 115 9.84 13.84 0.77
C ALA A 115 8.34 13.99 0.74
N THR A 116 7.65 13.26 1.62
CA THR A 116 6.24 13.48 1.87
C THR A 116 6.07 14.18 3.21
N MET A 117 5.06 15.03 3.30
CA MET A 117 4.72 15.74 4.52
C MET A 117 3.21 15.79 4.67
N ASN A 118 2.73 15.50 5.87
CA ASN A 118 1.38 15.81 6.27
C ASN A 118 1.38 17.18 6.94
N THR A 119 0.73 18.19 6.32
CA THR A 119 0.78 19.57 6.80
C THR A 119 -0.06 19.81 8.05
N SER A 120 -0.97 18.87 8.32
CA SER A 120 -2.03 18.99 9.32
C SER A 120 -1.65 18.62 10.73
N ASP A 121 -0.62 17.86 10.87
CA ASP A 121 -0.29 17.28 12.17
C ASP A 121 0.43 18.34 13.02
N GLN A 122 -0.36 19.15 13.76
CA GLN A 122 0.14 20.22 14.61
C GLN A 122 1.05 19.73 15.75
N SER A 123 1.07 18.41 15.99
CA SER A 123 1.97 17.77 16.96
C SER A 123 3.38 17.53 16.41
N LEU A 124 3.59 17.75 15.11
CA LEU A 124 4.86 17.51 14.44
C LEU A 124 5.79 18.72 14.52
N PHE A 125 7.06 18.48 14.21
CA PHE A 125 8.05 19.54 14.19
C PHE A 125 7.78 20.53 13.05
N PRO A 126 7.69 21.83 13.33
CA PRO A 126 7.54 22.83 12.28
C PRO A 126 8.80 22.86 11.41
N ILE A 127 8.59 22.86 10.11
CA ILE A 127 9.69 23.02 9.15
C ILE A 127 9.93 24.51 8.96
N ASP A 128 11.16 24.95 9.23
CA ASP A 128 11.54 26.34 9.10
C ASP A 128 11.63 26.80 7.63
N SER A 129 11.67 28.11 7.42
CA SER A 129 11.68 28.71 6.08
C SER A 129 12.98 28.43 5.33
N ALA A 130 14.11 28.29 6.03
CA ALA A 130 15.40 28.01 5.41
C ALA A 130 15.42 26.58 4.84
N PHE A 131 14.80 25.63 5.53
CA PHE A 131 14.60 24.28 5.02
C PHE A 131 13.62 24.27 3.84
N LYS A 132 12.48 24.97 3.99
CA LYS A 132 11.44 24.98 2.94
C LYS A 132 11.95 25.50 1.59
N ARG A 133 12.79 26.51 1.56
CA ARG A 133 13.27 27.13 0.32
C ARG A 133 14.14 26.22 -0.56
N ARG A 134 14.61 25.09 -0.02
CA ARG A 134 15.47 24.12 -0.74
C ARG A 134 14.68 23.02 -1.42
N TRP A 135 13.35 23.07 -1.33
CA TRP A 135 12.46 22.06 -1.86
C TRP A 135 11.52 22.65 -2.90
N ASP A 136 11.32 21.91 -3.97
CA ASP A 136 10.23 22.16 -4.91
C ASP A 136 8.96 21.55 -4.34
N TRP A 137 7.98 22.40 -4.02
CA TRP A 137 6.75 21.99 -3.36
C TRP A 137 5.69 21.60 -4.36
N GLN A 138 5.16 20.40 -4.20
CA GLN A 138 4.02 19.93 -4.98
C GLN A 138 2.86 19.61 -4.04
N TYR A 139 1.75 20.30 -4.24
CA TYR A 139 0.51 19.94 -3.56
C TYR A 139 -0.10 18.70 -4.19
N MET A 140 -0.44 17.70 -3.37
CA MET A 140 -1.11 16.48 -3.77
C MET A 140 -2.59 16.56 -3.38
N PRO A 141 -3.48 16.95 -4.31
CA PRO A 141 -4.90 17.09 -3.99
C PRO A 141 -5.54 15.72 -3.71
N ILE A 142 -6.55 15.72 -2.86
CA ILE A 142 -7.42 14.56 -2.70
C ILE A 142 -8.15 14.33 -4.03
N SER A 143 -8.02 13.15 -4.59
CA SER A 143 -8.59 12.79 -5.88
C SER A 143 -9.23 11.42 -5.83
N ASP A 144 -10.12 11.14 -6.79
CA ASP A 144 -10.71 9.83 -6.98
C ASP A 144 -9.62 8.79 -7.32
N GLY A 145 -9.53 7.75 -6.48
CA GLY A 145 -8.64 6.61 -6.70
C GLY A 145 -9.08 5.68 -7.83
N LYS A 146 -10.21 5.98 -8.50
CA LYS A 146 -10.78 5.23 -9.64
C LYS A 146 -10.92 3.71 -9.39
N LYS A 147 -11.22 3.34 -8.16
CA LYS A 147 -11.43 1.94 -7.76
C LYS A 147 -12.91 1.54 -7.74
N GLY A 148 -13.83 2.49 -7.89
CA GLY A 148 -15.27 2.24 -7.83
C GLY A 148 -15.71 1.64 -6.49
N TRP A 149 -15.07 2.04 -5.39
CA TRP A 149 -15.42 1.54 -4.06
C TRP A 149 -16.80 2.03 -3.61
N GLN A 150 -17.51 1.17 -2.89
CA GLN A 150 -18.85 1.43 -2.41
C GLN A 150 -18.95 1.18 -0.91
N ILE A 151 -19.81 1.94 -0.24
CA ILE A 151 -20.21 1.71 1.14
C ILE A 151 -21.46 0.87 1.09
N ALA A 152 -21.45 -0.32 1.72
CA ALA A 152 -22.61 -1.17 1.83
C ALA A 152 -23.21 -1.07 3.23
N VAL A 153 -24.48 -0.69 3.30
CA VAL A 153 -25.20 -0.52 4.56
C VAL A 153 -26.69 -0.73 4.35
N ASN A 154 -27.34 -1.49 5.22
CA ASN A 154 -28.79 -1.73 5.24
C ASN A 154 -29.32 -2.23 3.88
N GLY A 155 -28.60 -3.14 3.22
CA GLY A 155 -28.97 -3.68 1.91
C GLY A 155 -28.79 -2.72 0.72
N LYS A 156 -28.15 -1.58 0.91
CA LYS A 156 -27.94 -0.54 -0.09
C LYS A 156 -26.47 -0.24 -0.30
N CYS A 157 -26.14 0.26 -1.50
CA CYS A 157 -24.83 0.73 -1.86
C CYS A 157 -24.80 2.24 -2.04
N TYR A 158 -23.71 2.85 -1.59
CA TYR A 158 -23.42 4.27 -1.74
C TYR A 158 -22.02 4.44 -2.31
N ASP A 159 -21.84 5.44 -3.18
CA ASP A 159 -20.53 5.69 -3.80
C ASP A 159 -19.55 6.29 -2.78
N TRP A 160 -18.38 5.64 -2.63
CA TRP A 160 -17.35 6.08 -1.69
C TRP A 160 -16.76 7.44 -2.06
N TRP A 161 -16.56 7.70 -3.35
CA TRP A 161 -15.99 8.98 -3.78
C TRP A 161 -16.97 10.13 -3.59
N GLN A 162 -18.25 9.93 -3.89
CA GLN A 162 -19.28 10.92 -3.61
C GLN A 162 -19.37 11.24 -2.11
N PHE A 163 -19.33 10.20 -1.25
CA PHE A 163 -19.26 10.40 0.19
C PHE A 163 -18.07 11.27 0.58
N LEU A 164 -16.87 10.97 0.07
CA LEU A 164 -15.67 11.75 0.38
C LEU A 164 -15.77 13.20 -0.07
N GLN A 165 -16.29 13.48 -1.26
CA GLN A 165 -16.48 14.84 -1.75
C GLN A 165 -17.39 15.62 -0.82
N LYS A 166 -18.58 15.12 -0.53
CA LYS A 166 -19.56 15.80 0.33
C LYS A 166 -19.06 15.96 1.77
N MET A 167 -18.40 14.94 2.31
CA MET A 167 -17.82 14.99 3.64
C MET A 167 -16.67 16.00 3.72
N ASN A 168 -15.78 16.04 2.76
CA ASN A 168 -14.65 16.95 2.72
C ASN A 168 -15.12 18.41 2.54
N ASP A 169 -16.17 18.66 1.77
CA ASP A 169 -16.81 19.97 1.66
C ASP A 169 -17.40 20.41 3.01
N LYS A 170 -18.06 19.48 3.71
CA LYS A 170 -18.61 19.74 5.05
C LYS A 170 -17.49 19.99 6.06
N ILE A 171 -16.41 19.21 6.04
CA ILE A 171 -15.23 19.40 6.90
C ILE A 171 -14.62 20.78 6.64
N GLY A 172 -14.33 21.11 5.38
CA GLY A 172 -13.73 22.39 5.02
C GLY A 172 -14.57 23.59 5.46
N SER A 173 -15.87 23.56 5.20
CA SER A 173 -16.80 24.64 5.55
C SER A 173 -17.00 24.79 7.06
N THR A 174 -16.91 23.70 7.82
CA THR A 174 -17.15 23.73 9.28
C THR A 174 -15.88 24.03 10.06
N THR A 175 -14.76 23.39 9.71
CA THR A 175 -13.52 23.46 10.52
C THR A 175 -12.49 24.43 9.97
N ASN A 176 -12.66 24.88 8.73
CA ASN A 176 -11.67 25.66 7.96
C ASN A 176 -10.28 24.97 7.92
N SER A 177 -10.26 23.64 7.97
CA SER A 177 -9.04 22.83 8.01
C SER A 177 -9.00 21.87 6.83
N GLU A 178 -8.02 22.04 5.94
CA GLU A 178 -7.75 21.10 4.85
C GLU A 178 -7.24 19.76 5.37
N ASP A 179 -6.64 19.78 6.52
CA ASP A 179 -5.90 18.70 7.14
C ASP A 179 -6.79 17.61 7.72
N LYS A 180 -8.00 17.99 8.09
CA LYS A 180 -9.01 17.05 8.61
C LYS A 180 -9.75 16.32 7.49
N LYS A 181 -9.50 16.65 6.22
CA LYS A 181 -10.15 16.03 5.08
C LYS A 181 -9.69 14.59 4.88
N LEU A 182 -10.61 13.74 4.42
CA LEU A 182 -10.41 12.33 4.18
C LEU A 182 -9.84 12.09 2.78
N GLY A 183 -8.71 11.41 2.69
CA GLY A 183 -8.18 10.90 1.42
C GLY A 183 -8.93 9.66 0.91
N TYR A 184 -8.84 9.37 -0.38
CA TYR A 184 -9.52 8.22 -0.99
C TYR A 184 -9.21 6.89 -0.30
N PHE A 185 -7.95 6.70 0.12
CA PHE A 185 -7.47 5.47 0.76
C PHE A 185 -7.56 5.49 2.29
N PHE A 186 -8.24 6.45 2.88
CA PHE A 186 -8.46 6.52 4.32
C PHE A 186 -9.13 5.25 4.86
N CYS A 187 -10.09 4.71 4.12
CA CYS A 187 -10.72 3.43 4.39
C CYS A 187 -10.60 2.52 3.17
N LYS A 188 -9.90 1.39 3.32
CA LYS A 188 -9.72 0.42 2.22
C LYS A 188 -10.90 -0.53 2.13
N ALA A 189 -11.51 -0.60 0.95
CA ALA A 189 -12.56 -1.56 0.64
C ALA A 189 -12.00 -3.00 0.55
N LYS A 190 -12.77 -3.97 1.00
CA LYS A 190 -12.54 -5.39 0.74
C LYS A 190 -13.42 -5.79 -0.46
N ASN A 191 -12.81 -6.31 -1.52
CA ASN A 191 -13.53 -6.65 -2.76
C ASN A 191 -14.38 -5.50 -3.34
N GLY A 192 -13.93 -4.25 -3.19
CA GLY A 192 -14.65 -3.07 -3.65
C GLY A 192 -15.71 -2.53 -2.68
N ILE A 193 -15.96 -3.23 -1.57
CA ILE A 193 -17.00 -2.87 -0.59
C ILE A 193 -16.36 -2.45 0.74
N ILE A 194 -16.86 -1.38 1.31
CA ILE A 194 -16.65 -0.94 2.68
C ILE A 194 -17.93 -1.29 3.46
N ASP A 195 -17.85 -2.31 4.29
CA ASP A 195 -18.97 -2.74 5.13
C ASP A 195 -19.25 -1.73 6.27
N ALA A 196 -20.44 -1.83 6.85
CA ALA A 196 -20.90 -0.92 7.88
C ALA A 196 -19.98 -0.91 9.12
N GLU A 197 -19.43 -2.05 9.55
CA GLU A 197 -18.53 -2.15 10.69
C GLU A 197 -17.20 -1.41 10.42
N THR A 198 -16.61 -1.65 9.25
CA THR A 198 -15.39 -0.97 8.82
C THR A 198 -15.63 0.53 8.65
N PHE A 199 -16.77 0.92 8.09
CA PHE A 199 -17.13 2.33 7.91
C PHE A 199 -17.32 3.04 9.24
N VAL A 200 -18.09 2.49 10.17
CA VAL A 200 -18.30 3.09 11.49
C VAL A 200 -16.99 3.12 12.28
N GLY A 201 -16.28 2.00 12.35
CA GLY A 201 -15.07 1.88 13.17
C GLY A 201 -13.89 2.75 12.71
N LYS A 202 -13.84 3.13 11.43
CA LYS A 202 -12.76 3.97 10.91
C LYS A 202 -13.24 5.38 10.57
N VAL A 203 -14.28 5.49 9.75
CA VAL A 203 -14.69 6.77 9.17
C VAL A 203 -15.55 7.54 10.15
N VAL A 204 -16.65 6.94 10.64
CA VAL A 204 -17.55 7.63 11.58
C VAL A 204 -16.82 7.96 12.89
N PHE A 205 -15.97 7.03 13.37
CA PHE A 205 -15.14 7.29 14.54
C PHE A 205 -14.24 8.51 14.36
N TYR A 206 -13.53 8.59 13.24
CA TYR A 206 -12.66 9.72 12.94
C TYR A 206 -13.44 11.03 12.81
N ILE A 207 -14.50 11.06 12.01
CA ILE A 207 -15.26 12.31 11.81
C ILE A 207 -15.92 12.78 13.11
N TRP A 208 -16.35 11.87 13.98
CA TRP A 208 -16.95 12.22 15.28
C TRP A 208 -15.90 12.72 16.28
N ASN A 209 -14.80 11.96 16.49
CA ASN A 209 -13.86 12.22 17.57
C ASN A 209 -12.77 13.25 17.20
N ASP A 210 -12.33 13.28 15.94
CA ASP A 210 -11.17 14.08 15.56
C ASP A 210 -11.56 15.30 14.72
N VAL A 211 -12.66 15.21 13.96
CA VAL A 211 -13.09 16.30 13.09
C VAL A 211 -14.09 17.22 13.79
N PHE A 212 -15.24 16.67 14.21
CA PHE A 212 -16.38 17.45 14.71
C PHE A 212 -16.52 17.48 16.23
N LYS A 213 -15.57 16.94 16.98
CA LYS A 213 -15.61 16.94 18.45
C LYS A 213 -15.84 18.32 19.03
N ASP A 214 -15.12 19.32 18.51
CA ASP A 214 -15.18 20.70 18.97
C ASP A 214 -16.12 21.59 18.11
N PHE A 215 -16.79 21.00 17.10
CA PHE A 215 -17.66 21.65 16.13
C PHE A 215 -19.03 20.96 16.02
N ALA A 216 -19.50 20.37 17.10
CA ALA A 216 -20.73 19.57 17.08
C ALA A 216 -21.97 20.39 16.71
N GLU A 217 -22.02 21.65 17.10
CA GLU A 217 -23.12 22.57 16.77
C GLU A 217 -23.05 23.01 15.30
N GLU A 218 -21.85 23.30 14.79
CA GLU A 218 -21.59 23.73 13.41
C GLU A 218 -21.70 22.57 12.41
N ALA A 219 -21.55 21.31 12.87
CA ALA A 219 -21.83 20.13 12.05
C ALA A 219 -23.30 20.10 11.58
N GLY A 220 -24.19 20.81 12.30
CA GLY A 220 -25.57 21.04 11.90
C GLY A 220 -26.35 19.74 11.75
N ASP A 221 -27.02 19.58 10.60
CA ASP A 221 -27.89 18.41 10.37
C ASP A 221 -27.13 17.11 10.10
N LEU A 222 -25.81 17.11 9.96
CA LEU A 222 -25.03 15.90 9.67
C LEU A 222 -25.30 14.77 10.68
N PHE A 223 -25.31 15.12 11.96
CA PHE A 223 -25.55 14.18 13.05
C PHE A 223 -26.99 14.27 13.61
N LYS A 224 -27.95 14.65 12.79
CA LYS A 224 -29.36 14.71 13.20
C LYS A 224 -30.03 13.36 13.08
N ASP A 225 -30.78 13.00 14.11
CA ASP A 225 -31.61 11.81 14.15
C ASP A 225 -33.04 12.15 14.57
N ILE A 226 -33.95 11.19 14.45
CA ILE A 226 -35.35 11.35 14.89
C ILE A 226 -35.43 11.66 16.40
N GLU A 227 -34.51 11.09 17.18
CA GLU A 227 -34.42 11.20 18.64
C GLU A 227 -33.42 12.27 19.11
N GLY A 228 -33.01 13.19 18.25
CA GLY A 228 -32.04 14.25 18.55
C GLY A 228 -30.69 14.03 17.89
N ILE A 229 -29.59 14.21 18.62
CA ILE A 229 -28.24 14.10 18.05
C ILE A 229 -27.81 12.65 17.94
N LEU A 230 -27.27 12.25 16.78
CA LEU A 230 -26.68 10.96 16.50
C LEU A 230 -25.25 10.91 17.07
N THR A 231 -25.14 10.60 18.35
CA THR A 231 -23.84 10.44 19.03
C THR A 231 -23.18 9.12 18.64
N PHE A 232 -21.84 9.03 18.75
CA PHE A 232 -21.08 7.87 18.30
C PHE A 232 -21.57 6.53 18.89
N ASN A 233 -21.95 6.52 20.16
CA ASN A 233 -22.49 5.31 20.80
C ASN A 233 -23.82 4.83 20.22
N LYS A 234 -24.59 5.69 19.54
CA LYS A 234 -25.85 5.32 18.88
C LYS A 234 -25.67 4.53 17.59
N PHE A 235 -24.44 4.52 17.04
CA PHE A 235 -24.10 3.64 15.93
C PHE A 235 -23.92 2.18 16.35
N TYR A 236 -23.99 1.88 17.63
CA TYR A 236 -23.85 0.53 18.15
C TYR A 236 -25.02 0.13 19.05
N THR A 237 -25.36 -1.14 18.99
CA THR A 237 -26.24 -1.81 19.97
C THR A 237 -25.51 -3.01 20.55
N ILE A 238 -25.93 -3.46 21.73
CA ILE A 238 -25.36 -4.65 22.35
C ILE A 238 -26.25 -5.84 21.99
N GLY A 239 -25.70 -6.81 21.27
CA GLY A 239 -26.40 -8.03 20.91
C GLY A 239 -26.62 -8.95 22.12
N VAL A 240 -27.41 -9.99 21.92
CA VAL A 240 -27.69 -11.03 22.96
C VAL A 240 -26.39 -11.72 23.41
N ASP A 241 -25.43 -11.83 22.51
CA ASP A 241 -24.07 -12.36 22.73
C ASP A 241 -23.14 -11.40 23.47
N ARG A 242 -23.66 -10.23 23.92
CA ARG A 242 -22.92 -9.13 24.55
C ARG A 242 -21.85 -8.48 23.66
N LYS A 243 -21.86 -8.73 22.35
CA LYS A 243 -20.99 -8.06 21.39
C LYS A 243 -21.69 -6.79 20.87
N ALA A 244 -20.87 -5.76 20.62
CA ALA A 244 -21.36 -4.55 19.97
C ALA A 244 -21.64 -4.87 18.49
N LYS A 245 -22.81 -4.47 18.00
CA LYS A 245 -23.21 -4.59 16.60
C LYS A 245 -23.53 -3.21 16.05
N VAL A 246 -23.15 -2.95 14.81
CA VAL A 246 -23.46 -1.69 14.15
C VAL A 246 -24.98 -1.61 13.87
N VAL A 247 -25.55 -0.45 14.15
CA VAL A 247 -26.95 -0.11 13.82
C VAL A 247 -26.94 0.53 12.43
N GLU A 248 -27.12 -0.28 11.39
CA GLU A 248 -26.98 0.15 10.00
C GLU A 248 -27.92 1.26 9.60
N GLU A 249 -29.13 1.32 10.17
CA GLU A 249 -30.10 2.41 9.94
C GLU A 249 -29.54 3.78 10.40
N LYS A 250 -28.68 3.80 11.42
CA LYS A 250 -28.02 5.05 11.86
C LYS A 250 -26.91 5.46 10.90
N VAL A 251 -26.22 4.50 10.31
CA VAL A 251 -25.22 4.76 9.25
C VAL A 251 -25.90 5.29 7.99
N GLU A 252 -26.98 4.65 7.58
CA GLU A 252 -27.79 5.10 6.45
C GLU A 252 -28.32 6.53 6.68
N ARG A 253 -28.77 6.83 7.90
CA ARG A 253 -29.21 8.18 8.28
C ARG A 253 -28.10 9.21 8.12
N LEU A 254 -26.90 8.91 8.54
CA LEU A 254 -25.72 9.79 8.36
C LEU A 254 -25.45 10.06 6.87
N LEU A 255 -25.48 9.02 6.02
CA LEU A 255 -25.27 9.15 4.58
C LEU A 255 -26.37 10.01 3.93
N GLN A 256 -27.63 9.82 4.32
CA GLN A 256 -28.78 10.62 3.87
C GLN A 256 -28.65 12.09 4.32
N ASN A 257 -28.28 12.33 5.58
CA ASN A 257 -28.07 13.68 6.10
C ASN A 257 -26.98 14.44 5.35
N LEU A 258 -25.91 13.70 4.94
CA LEU A 258 -24.85 14.23 4.09
C LEU A 258 -25.29 14.39 2.63
N GLY A 259 -26.42 13.81 2.25
CA GLY A 259 -26.96 13.83 0.89
C GLY A 259 -26.22 12.91 -0.08
N VAL A 260 -25.64 11.81 0.39
CA VAL A 260 -25.03 10.79 -0.48
C VAL A 260 -26.13 9.99 -1.13
N ASP A 261 -26.05 9.85 -2.47
CA ASP A 261 -27.08 9.16 -3.22
C ASP A 261 -26.88 7.63 -3.15
N GLU A 262 -27.99 6.92 -3.02
CA GLU A 262 -28.03 5.47 -3.19
C GLU A 262 -27.76 5.13 -4.66
N ILE A 263 -26.84 4.20 -4.92
CA ILE A 263 -26.43 3.81 -6.28
C ILE A 263 -26.87 2.39 -6.66
N GLY A 264 -27.45 1.64 -5.74
CA GLY A 264 -27.94 0.30 -5.99
C GLY A 264 -28.22 -0.48 -4.72
N GLU A 265 -28.78 -1.67 -4.90
CA GLU A 265 -29.00 -2.62 -3.82
C GLU A 265 -27.74 -3.46 -3.61
N TYR A 266 -27.43 -3.72 -2.37
CA TYR A 266 -26.43 -4.68 -1.93
C TYR A 266 -27.15 -5.91 -1.42
N ASP A 267 -27.16 -6.98 -2.20
CA ASP A 267 -27.55 -8.26 -1.67
C ASP A 267 -26.58 -8.65 -0.56
N ASN A 268 -26.98 -8.33 0.67
CA ASN A 268 -26.39 -8.94 1.85
C ASN A 268 -26.71 -10.45 1.78
N VAL A 269 -25.93 -11.18 1.00
CA VAL A 269 -25.68 -12.56 1.38
C VAL A 269 -24.93 -12.43 2.70
N VAL A 270 -25.67 -12.43 3.79
CA VAL A 270 -25.16 -12.46 5.16
C VAL A 270 -24.13 -13.58 5.19
N GLU A 271 -22.84 -13.22 5.07
CA GLU A 271 -21.83 -14.06 5.64
C GLU A 271 -22.10 -13.99 7.14
N GLU A 272 -22.92 -14.92 7.64
CA GLU A 272 -22.90 -15.21 9.06
C GLU A 272 -21.43 -15.30 9.45
N VAL A 273 -20.98 -14.34 10.25
CA VAL A 273 -19.68 -14.39 10.93
C VAL A 273 -19.78 -15.60 11.85
N ILE A 274 -19.43 -16.73 11.29
CA ILE A 274 -19.19 -17.94 12.07
C ILE A 274 -17.90 -17.64 12.83
N ASP A 275 -18.08 -17.55 14.13
CA ASP A 275 -17.06 -17.46 15.17
C ASP A 275 -15.79 -18.22 14.79
N ASP A 276 -14.63 -17.52 14.72
CA ASP A 276 -13.33 -18.04 14.35
C ASP A 276 -12.75 -19.08 15.33
N THR A 277 -13.57 -19.72 16.15
CA THR A 277 -13.14 -20.73 17.12
C THR A 277 -13.56 -22.17 16.81
N GLU A 278 -14.41 -22.41 15.77
CA GLU A 278 -14.62 -23.79 15.30
C GLU A 278 -14.71 -23.82 13.76
N SER A 279 -13.69 -24.42 13.16
CA SER A 279 -13.62 -24.92 11.77
C SER A 279 -14.43 -24.12 10.74
N ALA A 280 -13.80 -23.09 10.17
CA ALA A 280 -14.25 -22.51 8.93
C ALA A 280 -14.60 -23.63 7.95
N SER A 281 -15.87 -23.85 7.67
CA SER A 281 -16.31 -24.67 6.56
C SER A 281 -15.83 -23.97 5.31
N ARG A 282 -14.63 -24.40 4.83
CA ARG A 282 -14.01 -23.85 3.63
C ARG A 282 -14.99 -24.02 2.50
N ARG A 283 -15.48 -22.93 1.91
CA ARG A 283 -16.24 -22.98 0.66
C ARG A 283 -15.47 -23.85 -0.32
N VAL A 284 -16.08 -24.93 -0.75
CA VAL A 284 -15.45 -25.91 -1.63
C VAL A 284 -15.73 -25.47 -3.06
N LEU A 285 -14.67 -25.19 -3.81
CA LEU A 285 -14.79 -24.94 -5.24
C LEU A 285 -15.05 -26.28 -5.95
N ASN A 286 -16.21 -26.42 -6.56
CA ASN A 286 -16.56 -27.59 -7.35
C ASN A 286 -16.30 -27.30 -8.84
N VAL A 287 -15.62 -28.23 -9.50
CA VAL A 287 -15.35 -28.19 -10.93
C VAL A 287 -15.97 -29.45 -11.54
N GLU A 288 -16.92 -29.26 -12.43
CA GLU A 288 -17.53 -30.31 -13.24
C GLU A 288 -16.84 -30.33 -14.61
N PHE A 289 -16.26 -31.47 -14.97
CA PHE A 289 -15.59 -31.68 -16.24
C PHE A 289 -15.73 -33.17 -16.67
N GLU A 290 -16.18 -33.42 -17.90
CA GLU A 290 -16.37 -34.76 -18.46
C GLU A 290 -17.16 -35.69 -17.53
N ASP A 291 -18.33 -35.23 -17.06
CA ASP A 291 -19.26 -35.95 -16.16
C ASP A 291 -18.71 -36.28 -14.77
N GLU A 292 -17.55 -35.75 -14.40
CA GLU A 292 -17.02 -35.82 -13.06
C GLU A 292 -17.08 -34.48 -12.33
N THR A 293 -17.39 -34.52 -11.03
CA THR A 293 -17.34 -33.34 -10.14
C THR A 293 -16.16 -33.48 -9.20
N ILE A 294 -15.19 -32.56 -9.31
CA ILE A 294 -14.01 -32.50 -8.44
C ILE A 294 -14.20 -31.35 -7.45
N ALA A 295 -14.27 -31.68 -6.17
CA ALA A 295 -14.34 -30.69 -5.09
C ALA A 295 -12.92 -30.26 -4.70
N ILE A 296 -12.53 -29.02 -5.07
CA ILE A 296 -11.19 -28.49 -4.76
C ILE A 296 -11.18 -27.92 -3.34
N LYS A 297 -10.61 -28.67 -2.42
CA LYS A 297 -10.40 -28.25 -1.02
C LYS A 297 -8.95 -27.81 -0.76
N ARG A 298 -8.01 -28.39 -1.51
CA ARG A 298 -6.57 -28.17 -1.35
C ARG A 298 -5.87 -28.25 -2.72
N PHE A 299 -4.59 -27.86 -2.73
CA PHE A 299 -3.76 -27.89 -3.94
C PHE A 299 -3.77 -29.22 -4.73
N PRO A 300 -3.74 -30.43 -4.11
CA PRO A 300 -3.75 -31.68 -4.88
C PRO A 300 -4.97 -31.84 -5.79
N GLN A 301 -6.17 -31.44 -5.34
CA GLN A 301 -7.37 -31.50 -6.19
C GLN A 301 -7.32 -30.46 -7.33
N TYR A 302 -6.76 -29.27 -7.07
CA TYR A 302 -6.53 -28.28 -8.12
C TYR A 302 -5.57 -28.81 -9.19
N LEU A 303 -4.45 -29.40 -8.78
CA LEU A 303 -3.50 -30.03 -9.68
C LEU A 303 -4.15 -31.16 -10.50
N GLN A 304 -5.00 -31.98 -9.88
CA GLN A 304 -5.75 -33.03 -10.57
C GLN A 304 -6.67 -32.46 -11.67
N VAL A 305 -7.30 -31.32 -11.43
CA VAL A 305 -8.13 -30.62 -12.44
C VAL A 305 -7.25 -30.15 -13.60
N LEU A 306 -6.11 -29.51 -13.31
CA LEU A 306 -5.17 -29.04 -14.35
C LEU A 306 -4.61 -30.19 -15.19
N GLN A 307 -4.27 -31.33 -14.58
CA GLN A 307 -3.82 -32.52 -15.30
C GLN A 307 -4.89 -33.11 -16.21
N LYS A 308 -6.15 -33.14 -15.78
CA LYS A 308 -7.29 -33.59 -16.60
C LYS A 308 -7.56 -32.66 -17.77
N ILE A 309 -7.49 -31.34 -17.56
CA ILE A 309 -7.66 -30.34 -18.63
C ILE A 309 -6.50 -30.39 -19.63
N GLY A 310 -5.28 -30.71 -19.17
CA GLY A 310 -4.03 -30.65 -19.89
C GLY A 310 -3.15 -29.51 -19.43
N LEU A 311 -1.96 -29.81 -18.93
CA LEU A 311 -0.99 -28.82 -18.44
C LEU A 311 -0.43 -27.94 -19.56
N ASP A 312 -0.38 -28.44 -20.79
CA ASP A 312 -0.03 -27.69 -22.00
C ASP A 312 -1.03 -26.56 -22.31
N LYS A 313 -2.32 -26.85 -22.17
CA LYS A 313 -3.38 -25.84 -22.33
C LYS A 313 -3.35 -24.80 -21.22
N ALA A 314 -3.10 -25.23 -19.98
CA ALA A 314 -2.96 -24.35 -18.84
C ALA A 314 -1.75 -23.41 -18.99
N GLU A 315 -0.58 -23.92 -19.42
CA GLU A 315 0.60 -23.11 -19.71
C GLU A 315 0.34 -22.07 -20.81
N ALA A 316 -0.30 -22.47 -21.90
CA ALA A 316 -0.60 -21.56 -23.00
C ALA A 316 -1.52 -20.39 -22.62
N VAL A 317 -2.39 -20.58 -21.61
CA VAL A 317 -3.20 -19.48 -21.04
C VAL A 317 -2.40 -18.66 -20.03
N ALA A 318 -1.59 -19.32 -19.19
CA ALA A 318 -0.76 -18.64 -18.20
C ALA A 318 0.28 -17.69 -18.83
N SER A 319 0.82 -18.05 -20.01
CA SER A 319 1.82 -17.25 -20.72
C SER A 319 1.25 -16.00 -21.44
N GLU A 320 -0.06 -15.91 -21.64
CA GLU A 320 -0.70 -14.78 -22.34
C GLU A 320 -0.84 -13.51 -21.50
N LYS A 321 -0.20 -13.39 -20.34
CA LYS A 321 -0.21 -12.22 -19.42
C LYS A 321 -1.59 -11.74 -18.94
N GLN A 322 -2.69 -12.31 -19.43
CA GLN A 322 -4.05 -11.96 -19.01
C GLN A 322 -4.41 -12.52 -17.62
N VAL A 323 -3.60 -13.41 -17.09
CA VAL A 323 -3.84 -14.13 -15.84
C VAL A 323 -2.83 -13.78 -14.77
N ASP A 324 -1.98 -12.78 -15.02
CA ASP A 324 -0.94 -12.33 -14.10
C ASP A 324 -1.54 -11.54 -12.93
N VAL A 325 -2.21 -12.26 -12.04
CA VAL A 325 -2.71 -11.72 -10.76
C VAL A 325 -1.62 -11.70 -9.70
N LEU A 326 -0.47 -12.37 -9.97
CA LEU A 326 0.60 -12.60 -8.99
C LEU A 326 1.99 -12.17 -9.49
N GLY A 327 2.11 -11.63 -10.71
CA GLY A 327 3.38 -11.28 -11.32
C GLY A 327 4.20 -12.49 -11.82
N CYS A 328 3.59 -13.69 -11.85
CA CYS A 328 4.25 -14.92 -12.34
C CYS A 328 3.28 -15.83 -13.09
N ALA A 329 3.78 -16.65 -14.00
CA ALA A 329 2.97 -17.66 -14.68
C ALA A 329 2.53 -18.75 -13.69
N LEU A 330 1.23 -19.06 -13.67
CA LEU A 330 0.67 -20.08 -12.78
C LEU A 330 1.11 -21.52 -13.14
N VAL A 331 1.39 -21.74 -14.42
CA VAL A 331 1.90 -23.00 -14.98
C VAL A 331 2.90 -22.65 -16.08
N SER A 332 4.11 -23.18 -16.04
CA SER A 332 5.13 -23.03 -17.11
C SER A 332 6.11 -24.18 -17.13
N LYS A 333 6.71 -24.45 -18.27
CA LYS A 333 7.89 -25.34 -18.39
C LYS A 333 9.16 -24.65 -17.93
N ASN A 334 9.17 -23.32 -17.89
CA ASN A 334 10.28 -22.54 -17.39
C ASN A 334 10.07 -22.20 -15.92
N LYS A 335 10.95 -22.70 -15.06
CA LYS A 335 10.89 -22.45 -13.61
C LYS A 335 10.96 -20.96 -13.27
N GLU A 336 11.75 -20.17 -13.99
CA GLU A 336 11.94 -18.74 -13.74
C GLU A 336 10.67 -17.92 -14.04
N GLU A 337 9.79 -18.39 -14.91
CA GLU A 337 8.53 -17.74 -15.23
C GLU A 337 7.44 -17.97 -14.17
N THR A 338 7.57 -19.04 -13.37
CA THR A 338 6.61 -19.39 -12.31
C THR A 338 6.96 -18.82 -10.95
N ILE A 339 8.16 -18.23 -10.79
CA ILE A 339 8.66 -17.79 -9.49
C ILE A 339 9.42 -16.46 -9.65
N GLU A 340 8.90 -15.37 -9.08
CA GLU A 340 9.76 -14.33 -8.55
C GLU A 340 10.36 -14.84 -7.24
N GLU A 341 11.65 -14.73 -7.05
CA GLU A 341 12.52 -15.46 -6.11
C GLU A 341 12.14 -15.52 -4.62
N SER A 342 10.97 -15.05 -4.18
CA SER A 342 10.70 -14.97 -2.73
C SER A 342 9.28 -15.25 -2.25
N GLN A 343 8.26 -15.43 -3.09
CA GLN A 343 6.88 -15.41 -2.58
C GLN A 343 6.06 -16.69 -2.74
N TYR A 344 6.33 -17.59 -3.71
CA TYR A 344 5.49 -18.76 -3.97
C TYR A 344 6.28 -20.06 -4.06
N SER A 345 5.77 -21.12 -3.44
CA SER A 345 6.25 -22.49 -3.64
C SER A 345 5.59 -23.10 -4.87
N TYR A 346 6.25 -24.03 -5.55
CA TYR A 346 5.75 -24.75 -6.70
C TYR A 346 5.84 -26.27 -6.51
N VAL A 347 5.22 -27.01 -7.42
CA VAL A 347 5.43 -28.44 -7.61
C VAL A 347 5.79 -28.68 -9.07
N GLU A 348 6.74 -29.56 -9.30
CA GLU A 348 7.05 -30.04 -10.63
C GLU A 348 6.23 -31.30 -10.90
N VAL A 349 5.54 -31.35 -12.05
CA VAL A 349 4.73 -32.49 -12.48
C VAL A 349 4.69 -32.53 -14.01
N ASP A 350 4.96 -33.68 -14.58
CA ASP A 350 4.98 -33.93 -16.04
C ASP A 350 5.82 -32.90 -16.83
N GLY A 351 6.93 -32.41 -16.23
CA GLY A 351 7.82 -31.40 -16.83
C GLY A 351 7.31 -29.98 -16.78
N TYR A 352 6.28 -29.69 -15.99
CA TYR A 352 5.74 -28.35 -15.72
C TYR A 352 5.93 -27.96 -14.28
N PHE A 353 6.17 -26.68 -14.05
CA PHE A 353 6.17 -26.05 -12.74
C PHE A 353 4.80 -25.42 -12.48
N VAL A 354 4.11 -25.82 -11.43
CA VAL A 354 2.77 -25.35 -11.04
C VAL A 354 2.84 -24.66 -9.68
N VAL A 355 2.39 -23.41 -9.61
CA VAL A 355 2.44 -22.60 -8.39
C VAL A 355 1.50 -23.16 -7.32
N LYS A 356 2.00 -23.30 -6.09
CA LYS A 356 1.23 -23.68 -4.89
C LYS A 356 0.68 -22.46 -4.16
N GLY A 357 -0.30 -22.70 -3.29
CA GLY A 357 -0.81 -21.65 -2.38
C GLY A 357 -1.75 -20.65 -3.03
N ILE A 358 -2.23 -20.95 -4.23
CA ILE A 358 -3.16 -20.09 -4.97
C ILE A 358 -4.50 -20.02 -4.25
N LYS A 359 -5.01 -18.79 -4.03
CA LYS A 359 -6.34 -18.58 -3.44
C LYS A 359 -7.43 -19.03 -4.42
N GLY A 360 -8.56 -19.50 -3.88
CA GLY A 360 -9.71 -19.97 -4.68
C GLY A 360 -10.18 -18.97 -5.75
N LYS A 361 -10.08 -17.66 -5.48
CA LYS A 361 -10.41 -16.60 -6.44
C LYS A 361 -9.52 -16.62 -7.70
N VAL A 362 -8.23 -16.94 -7.56
CA VAL A 362 -7.32 -17.06 -8.71
C VAL A 362 -7.68 -18.27 -9.54
N MET A 363 -8.03 -19.41 -8.91
CA MET A 363 -8.53 -20.59 -9.60
C MET A 363 -9.82 -20.33 -10.36
N MET A 364 -10.76 -19.56 -9.75
CA MET A 364 -12.02 -19.15 -10.37
C MET A 364 -11.81 -18.28 -11.61
N ASN A 365 -10.75 -17.50 -11.66
CA ASN A 365 -10.45 -16.68 -12.83
C ASN A 365 -9.66 -17.47 -13.90
N PHE A 366 -8.77 -18.34 -13.50
CA PHE A 366 -7.86 -19.05 -14.39
C PHE A 366 -8.54 -20.20 -15.15
N LEU A 367 -9.33 -21.05 -14.46
CA LEU A 367 -9.97 -22.19 -15.06
C LEU A 367 -11.00 -21.83 -16.16
N PRO A 368 -11.85 -20.77 -16.01
CA PRO A 368 -12.72 -20.30 -17.08
C PRO A 368 -11.97 -19.87 -18.33
N LEU A 369 -10.84 -19.18 -18.19
CA LEU A 369 -10.04 -18.76 -19.35
C LEU A 369 -9.51 -19.94 -20.17
N ILE A 370 -9.11 -21.03 -19.49
CA ILE A 370 -8.73 -22.26 -20.18
C ILE A 370 -9.95 -22.88 -20.88
N SER A 371 -11.08 -22.93 -20.19
CA SER A 371 -12.34 -23.45 -20.72
C SER A 371 -12.78 -22.71 -21.98
N ASP A 372 -12.78 -21.38 -21.93
CA ASP A 372 -13.22 -20.52 -23.04
C ASP A 372 -12.27 -20.63 -24.24
N LYS A 373 -10.95 -20.59 -24.01
CA LYS A 373 -9.95 -20.67 -25.07
C LYS A 373 -9.99 -21.99 -25.84
N TYR A 374 -10.26 -23.09 -25.16
CA TYR A 374 -10.25 -24.44 -25.75
C TYR A 374 -11.64 -25.04 -25.91
N SER A 375 -12.70 -24.26 -25.69
CA SER A 375 -14.12 -24.67 -25.79
C SER A 375 -14.39 -25.95 -24.96
N LEU A 376 -13.90 -25.98 -23.73
CA LEU A 376 -14.09 -27.09 -22.80
C LEU A 376 -15.44 -26.94 -22.10
N ASN A 377 -16.19 -28.01 -21.89
CA ASN A 377 -17.41 -27.98 -21.10
C ASN A 377 -17.09 -28.06 -19.59
N LEU A 378 -16.59 -26.94 -19.06
CA LEU A 378 -16.14 -26.83 -17.68
C LEU A 378 -17.10 -25.94 -16.90
N LYS A 379 -17.76 -26.49 -15.86
CA LYS A 379 -18.60 -25.70 -14.96
C LYS A 379 -17.92 -25.54 -13.61
N ILE A 380 -17.85 -24.31 -13.11
CA ILE A 380 -17.14 -23.98 -11.89
C ILE A 380 -18.09 -23.23 -10.96
N ALA A 381 -18.25 -23.71 -9.74
CA ALA A 381 -19.09 -23.09 -8.73
C ALA A 381 -18.54 -23.28 -7.30
N TYR A 382 -18.78 -22.34 -6.43
CA TYR A 382 -18.64 -22.55 -4.99
C TYR A 382 -19.90 -23.23 -4.46
N LYS A 383 -19.72 -24.22 -3.58
CA LYS A 383 -20.80 -24.86 -2.83
C LYS A 383 -20.70 -24.47 -1.37
#